data_757f5eb169fd3073533e4b6b02658eb6
#
_entry.id   757f5eb169fd3073533e4b6b02658eb6
#
_cell.length_a   1.000
_cell.length_b   1.000
_cell.length_c   1.000
_cell.angle_alpha   90.00
_cell.angle_beta   90.00
_cell.angle_gamma   90.00
#
_symmetry.space_group_name_H-M   'P 1'
#
loop_
_entity.id
_entity.type
_entity.pdbx_description
1 polymer ?
#
loop_
_entity_poly.entity_id
_entity_poly.type
_entity_poly.pdbx_seq_one_letter_code
_entity_poly.pdbx_strand_id
1 'polypeptide(L)'
;RNACYRCVIVFMRFPDDPFPVISTGSWYGLIAEKPEGENGFGYDPIFFLPEFNKTSAQLTDDEKNKISHRALALAGIEEYFSNIGK
;
A
#
# COMPACT_ATOMS: atom_id res chain seq x y z
N ARG A 1 4.58 -0.04 -19.41
CA ARG A 1 3.26 -0.32 -18.82
C ARG A 1 3.27 -0.02 -17.34
N ASN A 2 3.02 1.21 -17.01
CA ASN A 2 2.98 1.65 -15.62
C ASN A 2 1.70 1.18 -14.96
N ALA A 3 1.81 0.86 -13.69
CA ALA A 3 0.68 0.46 -12.87
C ALA A 3 0.83 1.04 -11.47
N CYS A 4 -0.27 1.12 -10.74
CA CYS A 4 -0.25 1.65 -9.39
C CYS A 4 -1.37 1.03 -8.56
N TYR A 5 -1.02 0.54 -7.37
CA TYR A 5 -2.00 0.24 -6.34
C TYR A 5 -2.17 1.46 -5.46
N ARG A 6 -3.39 1.71 -5.03
CA ARG A 6 -3.69 2.81 -4.11
C ARG A 6 -4.53 2.32 -2.94
N CYS A 7 -4.27 2.91 -1.79
CA CYS A 7 -5.04 2.67 -0.58
C CYS A 7 -5.42 4.01 0.04
N VAL A 8 -6.68 4.14 0.44
CA VAL A 8 -7.17 5.32 1.15
C VAL A 8 -7.74 4.85 2.47
N ILE A 9 -7.30 5.45 3.57
CA ILE A 9 -7.81 5.17 4.91
C ILE A 9 -8.43 6.45 5.44
N VAL A 10 -9.70 6.35 5.88
CA VAL A 10 -10.42 7.48 6.47
C VAL A 10 -10.69 7.14 7.92
N PHE A 11 -10.24 8.00 8.81
CA PHE A 11 -10.53 7.88 10.24
C PHE A 11 -11.49 8.98 10.66
N MET A 12 -12.60 8.59 11.26
CA MET A 12 -13.59 9.52 11.81
C MET A 12 -13.57 9.39 13.32
N ARG A 13 -13.42 10.52 14.01
CA ARG A 13 -13.39 10.55 15.47
C ARG A 13 -14.77 10.20 16.07
N PHE A 14 -15.82 10.47 15.31
CA PHE A 14 -17.21 10.17 15.68
C PHE A 14 -18.04 10.15 14.39
N PRO A 15 -19.26 9.58 14.41
CA PRO A 15 -20.14 9.63 13.25
C PRO A 15 -20.37 11.08 12.83
N ASP A 16 -20.35 11.32 11.52
CA ASP A 16 -20.53 12.66 10.94
C ASP A 16 -19.42 13.66 11.29
N ASP A 17 -18.20 13.15 11.56
CA ASP A 17 -17.04 14.02 11.78
C ASP A 17 -16.82 14.92 10.55
N PRO A 18 -16.92 16.27 10.71
CA PRO A 18 -16.72 17.17 9.57
C PRO A 18 -15.27 17.31 9.12
N PHE A 19 -14.33 16.79 9.92
CA PHE A 19 -12.91 16.87 9.61
C PHE A 19 -12.24 15.52 9.77
N PRO A 20 -12.63 14.52 8.96
CA PRO A 20 -12.01 13.19 9.06
C PRO A 20 -10.55 13.25 8.66
N VAL A 21 -9.75 12.37 9.26
CA VAL A 21 -8.35 12.18 8.85
C VAL A 21 -8.31 11.24 7.67
N ILE A 22 -7.69 11.68 6.57
CA ILE A 22 -7.57 10.89 5.36
C ILE A 22 -6.09 10.64 5.11
N SER A 23 -5.72 9.37 4.98
CA SER A 23 -4.36 8.97 4.63
C SER A 23 -4.39 8.14 3.36
N THR A 24 -3.44 8.40 2.46
CA THR A 24 -3.34 7.66 1.21
C THR A 24 -1.96 7.06 1.05
N GLY A 25 -1.90 5.92 0.37
CA GLY A 25 -0.66 5.31 -0.02
C GLY A 25 -0.74 4.87 -1.47
N SER A 26 0.33 5.07 -2.21
CA SER A 26 0.41 4.67 -3.61
C SER A 26 1.66 3.81 -3.81
N TRP A 27 1.51 2.72 -4.54
CA TRP A 27 2.60 1.80 -4.79
C TRP A 27 2.72 1.60 -6.30
N TYR A 28 3.81 2.12 -6.86
CA TYR A 28 4.02 2.16 -8.30
C TYR A 28 4.85 0.98 -8.77
N GLY A 29 4.52 0.45 -9.93
CA GLY A 29 5.25 -0.64 -10.56
C GLY A 29 4.93 -0.74 -12.04
N LEU A 30 5.21 -1.88 -12.61
CA LEU A 30 4.97 -2.17 -14.03
C LEU A 30 4.14 -3.45 -14.14
N ILE A 31 3.41 -3.57 -15.26
CA ILE A 31 2.73 -4.82 -15.57
C ILE A 31 3.74 -5.77 -16.21
N ALA A 32 3.97 -6.92 -15.58
CA ALA A 32 4.85 -7.94 -16.11
C ALA A 32 4.22 -8.65 -17.30
N GLU A 33 5.06 -9.19 -18.18
CA GLU A 33 4.59 -9.96 -19.33
C GLU A 33 4.01 -11.32 -18.93
N LYS A 34 4.53 -11.89 -17.85
CA LYS A 34 4.08 -13.20 -17.33
C LYS A 34 3.85 -13.11 -15.84
N PRO A 35 2.84 -13.85 -15.35
CA PRO A 35 2.67 -13.96 -13.90
C PRO A 35 3.86 -14.69 -13.27
N GLU A 36 4.35 -14.20 -12.13
CA GLU A 36 5.41 -14.86 -11.36
C GLU A 36 5.11 -14.72 -9.88
N GLY A 37 5.35 -15.79 -9.14
CA GLY A 37 5.15 -15.83 -7.70
C GLY A 37 3.77 -16.32 -7.30
N GLU A 38 3.64 -16.69 -6.04
CA GLU A 38 2.42 -17.29 -5.50
C GLU A 38 1.88 -16.55 -4.27
N ASN A 39 2.65 -15.60 -3.73
CA ASN A 39 2.25 -14.85 -2.56
C ASN A 39 1.33 -13.69 -2.96
N GLY A 40 0.30 -13.47 -2.15
CA GLY A 40 -0.63 -12.39 -2.42
C GLY A 40 -1.83 -12.87 -3.22
N PHE A 41 -2.55 -11.93 -3.80
CA PHE A 41 -3.78 -12.22 -4.56
C PHE A 41 -4.01 -11.13 -5.61
N GLY A 42 -5.02 -11.37 -6.48
CA GLY A 42 -5.37 -10.41 -7.51
C GLY A 42 -4.28 -10.23 -8.54
N TYR A 43 -3.82 -9.00 -8.71
CA TYR A 43 -2.81 -8.67 -9.73
C TYR A 43 -1.38 -8.82 -9.25
N ASP A 44 -1.15 -9.29 -8.03
CA ASP A 44 0.21 -9.43 -7.48
C ASP A 44 1.19 -10.21 -8.39
N PRO A 45 0.79 -11.32 -9.04
CA PRO A 45 1.72 -12.04 -9.90
C PRO A 45 2.21 -11.27 -11.12
N ILE A 46 1.52 -10.20 -11.51
CA ILE A 46 1.89 -9.40 -12.68
C ILE A 46 2.32 -7.97 -12.32
N PHE A 47 2.28 -7.61 -11.05
CA PHE A 47 2.72 -6.28 -10.59
C PHE A 47 4.22 -6.32 -10.34
N PHE A 48 5.01 -5.87 -11.32
CA PHE A 48 6.46 -5.95 -11.29
C PHE A 48 7.09 -4.72 -10.68
N LEU A 49 8.06 -4.94 -9.80
CA LEU A 49 8.79 -3.88 -9.11
C LEU A 49 10.24 -3.86 -9.61
N PRO A 50 10.60 -2.93 -10.50
CA PRO A 50 11.94 -2.88 -11.06
C PRO A 50 13.05 -2.78 -10.02
N GLU A 51 12.78 -2.07 -8.92
CA GLU A 51 13.75 -1.89 -7.83
C GLU A 51 14.17 -3.21 -7.19
N PHE A 52 13.28 -4.18 -7.17
CA PHE A 52 13.53 -5.49 -6.56
C PHE A 52 13.73 -6.59 -7.59
N ASN A 53 13.47 -6.29 -8.85
CA ASN A 53 13.48 -7.27 -9.94
C ASN A 53 12.56 -8.47 -9.64
N LYS A 54 11.40 -8.19 -9.04
CA LYS A 54 10.41 -9.18 -8.62
C LYS A 54 9.00 -8.64 -8.83
N THR A 55 8.04 -9.54 -8.98
CA THR A 55 6.63 -9.15 -8.86
C THR A 55 6.25 -9.07 -7.39
N SER A 56 5.12 -8.41 -7.09
CA SER A 56 4.67 -8.31 -5.69
C SER A 56 4.33 -9.67 -5.10
N ALA A 57 3.95 -10.64 -5.92
CA ALA A 57 3.71 -12.02 -5.46
C ALA A 57 4.99 -12.75 -5.06
N GLN A 58 6.15 -12.25 -5.46
CA GLN A 58 7.45 -12.83 -5.09
C GLN A 58 8.05 -12.18 -3.84
N LEU A 59 7.44 -11.11 -3.35
CA LEU A 59 7.89 -10.45 -2.12
C LEU A 59 7.38 -11.22 -0.89
N THR A 60 8.18 -11.19 0.18
CA THR A 60 7.72 -11.70 1.47
C THR A 60 6.71 -10.72 2.08
N ASP A 61 5.96 -11.18 3.07
CA ASP A 61 5.02 -10.31 3.77
C ASP A 61 5.73 -9.13 4.44
N ASP A 62 6.93 -9.38 5.00
CA ASP A 62 7.72 -8.30 5.61
C ASP A 62 8.13 -7.25 4.59
N GLU A 63 8.54 -7.68 3.40
CA GLU A 63 8.91 -6.76 2.33
C GLU A 63 7.72 -5.91 1.89
N LYS A 64 6.54 -6.54 1.71
CA LYS A 64 5.31 -5.82 1.34
C LYS A 64 4.89 -4.82 2.41
N ASN A 65 5.01 -5.19 3.68
CA ASN A 65 4.59 -4.33 4.79
C ASN A 65 5.39 -3.03 4.89
N LYS A 66 6.56 -2.98 4.26
CA LYS A 66 7.39 -1.77 4.28
C LYS A 66 7.08 -0.81 3.14
N ILE A 67 6.58 -1.31 2.02
CA ILE A 67 6.50 -0.52 0.78
C ILE A 67 5.13 -0.51 0.12
N SER A 68 4.21 -1.38 0.51
CA SER A 68 2.92 -1.48 -0.16
C SER A 68 2.07 -0.23 0.06
N HIS A 69 1.08 -0.04 -0.80
CA HIS A 69 0.14 1.08 -0.69
C HIS A 69 -0.60 1.08 0.65
N ARG A 70 -0.92 -0.12 1.20
CA ARG A 70 -1.54 -0.23 2.53
C ARG A 70 -0.60 0.22 3.63
N ALA A 71 0.66 -0.21 3.56
CA ALA A 71 1.65 0.16 4.57
C ALA A 71 1.85 1.67 4.61
N LEU A 72 1.91 2.31 3.44
CA LEU A 72 2.08 3.75 3.36
C LEU A 72 0.87 4.51 3.93
N ALA A 73 -0.35 4.03 3.63
CA ALA A 73 -1.56 4.65 4.16
C ALA A 73 -1.67 4.48 5.67
N LEU A 74 -1.33 3.29 6.20
CA LEU A 74 -1.33 3.04 7.64
C LEU A 74 -0.30 3.90 8.36
N ALA A 75 0.88 4.08 7.78
CA ALA A 75 1.93 4.93 8.37
C ALA A 75 1.44 6.37 8.56
N GLY A 76 0.67 6.89 7.61
CA GLY A 76 0.09 8.22 7.73
C GLY A 76 -0.89 8.34 8.91
N ILE A 77 -1.71 7.31 9.12
CA ILE A 77 -2.65 7.29 10.25
C ILE A 77 -1.90 7.17 11.58
N GLU A 78 -0.88 6.33 11.64
CA GLU A 78 -0.06 6.18 12.85
C GLU A 78 0.64 7.48 13.23
N GLU A 79 1.14 8.20 12.24
CA GLU A 79 1.76 9.50 12.45
C GLU A 79 0.77 10.50 13.04
N TYR A 80 -0.47 10.52 12.54
CA TYR A 80 -1.51 11.37 13.07
C TYR A 80 -1.75 11.09 14.55
N PHE A 81 -1.91 9.82 14.92
CA PHE A 81 -2.13 9.43 16.33
C PHE A 81 -0.95 9.77 17.23
N SER A 82 0.27 9.63 16.73
CA SER A 82 1.47 10.02 17.48
C SER A 82 1.46 11.51 17.80
N ASN A 83 0.98 12.33 16.88
CA ASN A 83 0.97 13.78 17.06
C ASN A 83 -0.10 14.24 18.05
N ILE A 84 -1.27 13.62 18.07
CA ILE A 84 -2.32 14.02 19.01
C ILE A 84 -2.06 13.51 20.43
N GLY A 85 -1.19 12.52 20.60
CA GLY A 85 -0.80 12.02 21.90
C GLY A 85 0.19 12.93 22.65
N LYS A 86 0.56 14.01 22.04
CA LYS A 86 1.48 15.00 22.61
C LYS A 86 0.70 16.23 23.10
#